data_193d6e9da32750d118ed78c7419d682f
#
_entry.id   193d6e9da32750d118ed78c7419d682f
#
_cell.length_a   1.000
_cell.length_b   1.000
_cell.length_c   1.000
_cell.angle_alpha   90.00
_cell.angle_beta   90.00
_cell.angle_gamma   90.00
#
_symmetry.space_group_name_H-M   'P 1'
#
loop_
_entity.id
_entity.type
_entity.pdbx_description
1 polymer ?
#
loop_
_entity_poly.entity_id
_entity_poly.type
_entity_poly.pdbx_seq_one_letter_code
_entity_poly.pdbx_strand_id
1 'polypeptide(L)'
;MDNYSSIDVVESVVPLTMDSPYKIGGGVGFRLSFPEGMQFTAAVSFLPELTARAGFGFIPSTSLFNRDIALRDFNYKNGNQTNSENFPDVRTSLKLSNFQGHLLLDYHPFRNSFRLTGGFYLGRLKLKGDLALIDHKTKKPITFDNEIFDPSADHTITFYDASNSQDKVVIKPSDKLSLDMSVNWGRVFQPYLGIGGGYNVSKTPVSFVWDIGFVVAGKAKVSSSNVIEGDLNNLLDYSKEVQRLLYYTQILPVASVGISVKLF
;
A
#
# COMPACT_ATOMS: atom_id res chain seq x y z
N MET A 1 8.56 -44.89 75.44
CA MET A 1 7.12 -44.69 75.16
C MET A 1 7.03 -43.39 74.36
N ASP A 2 7.20 -43.49 73.09
CA ASP A 2 7.26 -42.33 72.18
C ASP A 2 6.01 -42.33 71.32
N ASN A 3 5.13 -41.39 71.64
CA ASN A 3 3.93 -41.11 70.87
C ASN A 3 4.32 -40.29 69.65
N TYR A 4 4.45 -40.93 68.49
CA TYR A 4 4.45 -40.23 67.18
C TYR A 4 2.99 -39.94 66.79
N SER A 5 2.61 -38.70 66.95
CA SER A 5 1.37 -38.20 66.35
C SER A 5 1.53 -38.13 64.79
N SER A 6 0.77 -38.94 64.09
CA SER A 6 0.61 -38.89 62.65
C SER A 6 0.01 -37.54 62.27
N ILE A 7 0.78 -36.72 61.55
CA ILE A 7 0.26 -35.52 60.89
C ILE A 7 -0.47 -36.01 59.66
N ASP A 8 -1.79 -36.02 59.70
CA ASP A 8 -2.64 -36.19 58.54
C ASP A 8 -2.48 -34.93 57.63
N VAL A 9 -1.62 -35.04 56.65
CA VAL A 9 -1.58 -34.09 55.58
C VAL A 9 -2.85 -34.30 54.71
N VAL A 10 -3.89 -33.58 55.06
CA VAL A 10 -5.05 -33.45 54.17
C VAL A 10 -4.59 -32.61 52.97
N GLU A 11 -4.14 -33.30 51.97
CA GLU A 11 -3.91 -32.71 50.63
C GLU A 11 -5.27 -32.26 50.09
N SER A 12 -5.60 -30.99 50.37
CA SER A 12 -6.78 -30.37 49.75
C SER A 12 -6.52 -30.27 48.23
N VAL A 13 -6.91 -31.33 47.52
CA VAL A 13 -7.06 -31.27 46.08
C VAL A 13 -8.13 -30.23 45.81
N VAL A 14 -7.70 -28.98 45.62
CA VAL A 14 -8.57 -27.95 45.04
C VAL A 14 -8.98 -28.46 43.68
N PRO A 15 -10.26 -28.80 43.44
CA PRO A 15 -10.67 -29.17 42.11
C PRO A 15 -10.37 -27.97 41.25
N LEU A 16 -9.54 -28.16 40.23
CA LEU A 16 -9.44 -27.25 39.11
C LEU A 16 -10.86 -27.22 38.50
N THR A 17 -11.69 -26.33 39.03
CA THR A 17 -12.93 -25.97 38.36
C THR A 17 -12.48 -25.43 37.00
N MET A 18 -12.58 -26.24 35.96
CA MET A 18 -12.52 -25.76 34.61
C MET A 18 -13.63 -24.73 34.54
N ASP A 19 -13.23 -23.46 34.64
CA ASP A 19 -14.12 -22.33 34.35
C ASP A 19 -14.86 -22.64 33.06
N SER A 20 -16.16 -22.35 33.04
CA SER A 20 -17.06 -22.67 31.94
C SER A 20 -16.38 -22.36 30.61
N PRO A 21 -16.41 -23.27 29.64
CA PRO A 21 -15.66 -23.14 28.40
C PRO A 21 -15.95 -21.78 27.78
N TYR A 22 -14.90 -21.02 27.51
CA TYR A 22 -15.01 -19.71 26.87
C TYR A 22 -15.86 -19.87 25.60
N LYS A 23 -16.96 -19.11 25.52
CA LYS A 23 -17.82 -19.15 24.34
C LYS A 23 -17.13 -18.43 23.20
N ILE A 24 -16.90 -19.15 22.12
CA ILE A 24 -16.40 -18.56 20.87
C ILE A 24 -17.37 -17.48 20.43
N GLY A 25 -16.85 -16.31 20.14
CA GLY A 25 -17.63 -15.19 19.64
C GLY A 25 -17.22 -14.82 18.23
N GLY A 26 -18.15 -14.29 17.46
CA GLY A 26 -17.91 -13.79 16.10
C GLY A 26 -18.34 -12.35 15.92
N GLY A 27 -17.65 -11.64 15.02
CA GLY A 27 -17.97 -10.27 14.67
C GLY A 27 -17.56 -9.90 13.27
N VAL A 28 -18.16 -8.85 12.74
CA VAL A 28 -17.80 -8.23 11.45
C VAL A 28 -17.54 -6.76 11.65
N GLY A 29 -16.65 -6.19 10.85
CA GLY A 29 -16.27 -4.80 10.99
C GLY A 29 -16.08 -4.10 9.66
N PHE A 30 -16.31 -2.78 9.70
CA PHE A 30 -15.97 -1.86 8.64
C PHE A 30 -15.01 -0.82 9.17
N ARG A 31 -13.96 -0.50 8.39
CA ARG A 31 -12.92 0.45 8.78
C ARG A 31 -12.52 1.32 7.60
N LEU A 32 -12.05 2.50 7.92
CA LEU A 32 -11.25 3.33 7.03
C LEU A 32 -9.81 3.17 7.45
N SER A 33 -8.97 2.83 6.50
CA SER A 33 -7.56 2.49 6.72
C SER A 33 -6.66 3.22 5.74
N PHE A 34 -5.49 3.64 6.20
CA PHE A 34 -4.40 4.10 5.35
C PHE A 34 -3.26 3.07 5.43
N PRO A 35 -2.69 2.61 4.33
CA PRO A 35 -2.97 2.98 2.93
C PRO A 35 -4.02 2.07 2.23
N GLU A 36 -4.84 1.32 2.94
CA GLU A 36 -5.70 0.29 2.37
C GLU A 36 -7.05 0.80 1.85
N GLY A 37 -7.50 1.95 2.35
CA GLY A 37 -8.79 2.52 2.01
C GLY A 37 -9.95 1.96 2.84
N MET A 38 -11.02 1.55 2.19
CA MET A 38 -12.16 0.89 2.83
C MET A 38 -11.82 -0.57 3.14
N GLN A 39 -12.05 -0.99 4.38
CA GLN A 39 -11.67 -2.30 4.86
C GLN A 39 -12.86 -3.02 5.48
N PHE A 40 -13.05 -4.27 5.09
CA PHE A 40 -14.05 -5.18 5.65
C PHE A 40 -13.34 -6.32 6.37
N THR A 41 -13.79 -6.62 7.58
CA THR A 41 -13.16 -7.62 8.44
C THR A 41 -14.20 -8.56 9.02
N ALA A 42 -13.84 -9.83 9.16
CA ALA A 42 -14.51 -10.80 10.01
C ALA A 42 -13.53 -11.20 11.12
N ALA A 43 -14.03 -11.39 12.32
CA ALA A 43 -13.23 -11.72 13.49
C ALA A 43 -13.88 -12.85 14.30
N VAL A 44 -13.01 -13.71 14.84
CA VAL A 44 -13.41 -14.80 15.75
C VAL A 44 -12.53 -14.73 16.98
N SER A 45 -13.16 -14.59 18.15
CA SER A 45 -12.51 -14.66 19.45
C SER A 45 -12.64 -16.08 20.00
N PHE A 46 -11.55 -16.78 20.10
CA PHE A 46 -11.49 -18.16 20.55
C PHE A 46 -10.91 -18.30 21.98
N LEU A 47 -10.27 -17.25 22.49
CA LEU A 47 -9.87 -17.09 23.88
C LEU A 47 -10.20 -15.67 24.33
N PRO A 48 -10.34 -15.43 25.67
CA PRO A 48 -10.59 -14.08 26.18
C PRO A 48 -9.57 -13.04 25.73
N GLU A 49 -8.32 -13.47 25.51
CA GLU A 49 -7.20 -12.63 25.14
C GLU A 49 -6.87 -12.68 23.64
N LEU A 50 -7.40 -13.67 22.88
CA LEU A 50 -6.99 -13.90 21.50
C LEU A 50 -8.17 -13.84 20.53
N THR A 51 -8.03 -13.01 19.52
CA THR A 51 -8.99 -12.85 18.44
C THR A 51 -8.27 -12.94 17.09
N ALA A 52 -8.66 -13.90 16.26
CA ALA A 52 -8.23 -13.93 14.88
C ALA A 52 -9.16 -13.07 14.02
N ARG A 53 -8.60 -12.35 13.08
CA ARG A 53 -9.38 -11.59 12.09
C ARG A 53 -8.82 -11.76 10.68
N ALA A 54 -9.74 -11.84 9.73
CA ALA A 54 -9.44 -11.87 8.32
C ALA A 54 -10.30 -10.83 7.61
N GLY A 55 -9.79 -10.32 6.50
CA GLY A 55 -10.56 -9.35 5.74
C GLY A 55 -9.84 -8.89 4.49
N PHE A 56 -10.41 -7.88 3.88
CA PHE A 56 -9.81 -7.23 2.73
C PHE A 56 -10.06 -5.72 2.78
N GLY A 57 -9.14 -4.99 2.20
CA GLY A 57 -9.24 -3.55 2.01
C GLY A 57 -9.05 -3.19 0.55
N PHE A 58 -9.67 -2.10 0.10
CA PHE A 58 -9.50 -1.63 -1.25
C PHE A 58 -9.62 -0.10 -1.34
N ILE A 59 -8.83 0.46 -2.25
CA ILE A 59 -9.01 1.81 -2.78
C ILE A 59 -9.47 1.63 -4.22
N PRO A 60 -10.69 2.06 -4.58
CA PRO A 60 -11.08 2.13 -5.98
C PRO A 60 -10.09 3.05 -6.70
N SER A 61 -9.78 2.77 -7.97
CA SER A 61 -8.82 3.57 -8.74
C SER A 61 -9.22 5.04 -8.69
N THR A 62 -8.57 5.78 -7.82
CA THR A 62 -8.87 7.19 -7.53
C THR A 62 -7.79 8.06 -8.11
N SER A 63 -8.17 9.06 -8.87
CA SER A 63 -7.24 10.09 -9.35
C SER A 63 -6.84 10.98 -8.17
N LEU A 64 -5.57 10.91 -7.79
CA LEU A 64 -4.99 11.79 -6.77
C LEU A 64 -4.65 13.14 -7.36
N PHE A 65 -4.28 13.16 -8.63
CA PHE A 65 -3.78 14.33 -9.31
C PHE A 65 -4.11 14.22 -10.81
N ASN A 66 -4.63 15.28 -11.39
CA ASN A 66 -4.83 15.40 -12.81
C ASN A 66 -4.69 16.89 -13.17
N ARG A 67 -3.57 17.24 -13.80
CA ARG A 67 -3.28 18.63 -14.18
C ARG A 67 -2.56 18.68 -15.51
N ASP A 68 -2.86 19.74 -16.25
CA ASP A 68 -2.16 20.12 -17.46
C ASP A 68 -1.08 21.14 -17.08
N ILE A 69 0.17 20.83 -17.42
CA ILE A 69 1.35 21.66 -17.17
C ILE A 69 1.78 22.25 -18.49
N ALA A 70 1.81 23.57 -18.59
CA ALA A 70 2.24 24.27 -19.80
C ALA A 70 3.76 24.19 -19.95
N LEU A 71 4.25 23.55 -21.02
CA LEU A 71 5.70 23.45 -21.28
C LEU A 71 6.36 24.80 -21.59
N ARG A 72 5.59 25.82 -21.94
CA ARG A 72 6.08 27.18 -22.13
C ARG A 72 6.73 27.81 -20.90
N ASP A 73 6.42 27.30 -19.70
CA ASP A 73 7.00 27.76 -18.44
C ASP A 73 8.41 27.18 -18.22
N PHE A 74 8.82 26.20 -19.01
CA PHE A 74 10.19 25.68 -19.04
C PHE A 74 11.00 26.50 -20.06
N ASN A 75 11.84 27.41 -19.60
CA ASN A 75 12.76 28.19 -20.45
C ASN A 75 13.70 27.25 -21.21
N TYR A 76 13.35 26.89 -22.43
CA TYR A 76 14.25 26.22 -23.34
C TYR A 76 15.23 27.24 -23.92
N LYS A 77 16.44 27.29 -23.37
CA LYS A 77 17.56 28.12 -23.86
C LYS A 77 18.12 27.54 -25.15
N ASN A 78 17.39 27.56 -26.24
CA ASN A 78 17.95 27.44 -27.57
C ASN A 78 17.37 28.54 -28.47
N GLY A 79 18.18 29.44 -28.81
CA GLY A 79 18.18 30.72 -29.53
C GLY A 79 17.23 30.94 -30.72
N ASN A 80 16.18 30.20 -30.92
CA ASN A 80 15.16 30.54 -31.90
C ASN A 80 13.83 30.77 -31.17
N GLN A 81 13.36 32.01 -31.16
CA GLN A 81 12.03 32.39 -30.72
C GLN A 81 11.00 31.74 -31.64
N THR A 82 10.62 30.51 -31.36
CA THR A 82 9.42 29.91 -31.87
C THR A 82 8.23 30.43 -31.05
N ASN A 83 7.22 30.96 -31.75
CA ASN A 83 6.02 31.53 -31.17
C ASN A 83 5.47 30.63 -30.06
N SER A 84 5.49 31.12 -28.83
CA SER A 84 5.10 30.41 -27.61
C SER A 84 3.63 29.93 -27.59
N GLU A 85 2.83 30.28 -28.56
CA GLU A 85 1.41 29.93 -28.67
C GLU A 85 1.13 28.48 -29.12
N ASN A 86 2.13 27.78 -29.63
CA ASN A 86 1.96 26.43 -30.18
C ASN A 86 2.69 25.32 -29.42
N PHE A 87 3.26 25.63 -28.23
CA PHE A 87 3.85 24.58 -27.42
C PHE A 87 2.78 23.66 -26.83
N PRO A 88 3.00 22.35 -26.86
CA PRO A 88 2.10 21.41 -26.22
C PRO A 88 2.10 21.57 -24.70
N ASP A 89 0.99 21.20 -24.07
CA ASP A 89 0.93 21.01 -22.65
C ASP A 89 1.22 19.55 -22.30
N VAL A 90 1.69 19.29 -21.08
CA VAL A 90 1.81 17.92 -20.53
C VAL A 90 0.66 17.68 -19.56
N ARG A 91 -0.22 16.76 -19.91
CA ARG A 91 -1.21 16.24 -18.97
C ARG A 91 -0.56 15.20 -18.08
N THR A 92 -0.56 15.47 -16.77
CA THR A 92 -0.06 14.55 -15.76
C THR A 92 -1.24 14.02 -14.98
N SER A 93 -1.39 12.70 -14.93
CA SER A 93 -2.38 12.05 -14.07
C SER A 93 -1.70 11.06 -13.13
N LEU A 94 -2.15 11.05 -11.87
CA LEU A 94 -1.67 10.13 -10.86
C LEU A 94 -2.87 9.41 -10.24
N LYS A 95 -2.87 8.09 -10.32
CA LYS A 95 -3.95 7.23 -9.84
C LYS A 95 -3.42 6.26 -8.79
N LEU A 96 -4.08 6.23 -7.64
CA LEU A 96 -3.83 5.26 -6.59
C LEU A 96 -4.89 4.16 -6.67
N SER A 97 -4.45 2.92 -6.62
CA SER A 97 -5.33 1.77 -6.46
C SER A 97 -4.72 0.78 -5.50
N ASN A 98 -5.55 0.18 -4.69
CA ASN A 98 -5.13 -0.86 -3.75
C ASN A 98 -6.21 -1.93 -3.64
N PHE A 99 -5.77 -3.17 -3.55
CA PHE A 99 -6.59 -4.30 -3.12
C PHE A 99 -5.67 -5.23 -2.32
N GLN A 100 -5.96 -5.35 -1.04
CA GLN A 100 -5.17 -6.17 -0.12
C GLN A 100 -6.08 -6.99 0.78
N GLY A 101 -5.77 -8.28 0.94
CA GLY A 101 -6.29 -9.10 2.00
C GLY A 101 -5.45 -8.98 3.26
N HIS A 102 -5.98 -9.36 4.41
CA HIS A 102 -5.21 -9.46 5.65
C HIS A 102 -5.66 -10.64 6.50
N LEU A 103 -4.68 -11.21 7.20
CA LEU A 103 -4.87 -12.21 8.25
C LEU A 103 -4.09 -11.75 9.47
N LEU A 104 -4.80 -11.45 10.55
CA LEU A 104 -4.24 -10.82 11.73
C LEU A 104 -4.68 -11.55 12.99
N LEU A 105 -3.82 -11.54 14.00
CA LEU A 105 -4.08 -12.04 15.34
C LEU A 105 -3.97 -10.88 16.32
N ASP A 106 -5.02 -10.65 17.07
CA ASP A 106 -5.10 -9.65 18.12
C ASP A 106 -4.91 -10.32 19.46
N TYR A 107 -3.95 -9.84 20.24
CA TYR A 107 -3.68 -10.26 21.60
C TYR A 107 -4.01 -9.14 22.59
N HIS A 108 -4.87 -9.40 23.58
CA HIS A 108 -5.29 -8.48 24.62
C HIS A 108 -4.56 -8.82 25.95
N PRO A 109 -3.35 -8.29 26.18
CA PRO A 109 -2.50 -8.68 27.32
C PRO A 109 -3.12 -8.37 28.67
N PHE A 110 -3.96 -7.34 28.73
CA PHE A 110 -4.56 -6.86 29.96
C PHE A 110 -6.07 -7.17 30.06
N ARG A 111 -6.61 -8.01 29.15
CA ARG A 111 -8.04 -8.31 29.06
C ARG A 111 -8.94 -7.08 28.95
N ASN A 112 -8.39 -5.97 28.49
CA ASN A 112 -9.08 -4.71 28.23
C ASN A 112 -9.13 -4.41 26.72
N SER A 113 -9.57 -3.21 26.34
CA SER A 113 -9.68 -2.80 24.95
C SER A 113 -8.34 -2.65 24.21
N PHE A 114 -7.22 -2.51 24.93
CA PHE A 114 -5.89 -2.44 24.33
C PHE A 114 -5.49 -3.81 23.75
N ARG A 115 -4.91 -3.79 22.55
CA ARG A 115 -4.42 -5.01 21.91
C ARG A 115 -3.08 -4.79 21.19
N LEU A 116 -2.32 -5.85 21.13
CA LEU A 116 -1.20 -6.02 20.23
C LEU A 116 -1.71 -6.83 19.02
N THR A 117 -1.36 -6.39 17.82
CA THR A 117 -1.80 -7.04 16.59
C THR A 117 -0.59 -7.44 15.76
N GLY A 118 -0.54 -8.70 15.36
CA GLY A 118 0.46 -9.22 14.44
C GLY A 118 -0.19 -10.04 13.34
N GLY A 119 0.49 -10.16 12.20
CA GLY A 119 -0.02 -10.97 11.09
C GLY A 119 0.53 -10.55 9.74
N PHE A 120 -0.29 -10.66 8.72
CA PHE A 120 0.14 -10.49 7.34
C PHE A 120 -0.90 -9.77 6.52
N TYR A 121 -0.40 -8.90 5.63
CA TYR A 121 -1.15 -8.35 4.51
C TYR A 121 -0.78 -9.08 3.23
N LEU A 122 -1.76 -9.29 2.36
CA LEU A 122 -1.64 -10.02 1.09
C LEU A 122 -2.10 -9.11 -0.03
N GLY A 123 -1.19 -8.70 -0.89
CA GLY A 123 -1.50 -7.77 -1.98
C GLY A 123 -0.40 -6.73 -2.18
N ARG A 124 -0.67 -5.73 -3.03
CA ARG A 124 0.29 -4.66 -3.34
C ARG A 124 -0.42 -3.33 -3.51
N LEU A 125 0.15 -2.31 -2.93
CA LEU A 125 -0.24 -0.92 -3.23
C LEU A 125 0.31 -0.55 -4.61
N LYS A 126 -0.54 0.01 -5.47
CA LYS A 126 -0.19 0.38 -6.84
C LYS A 126 -0.49 1.85 -7.10
N LEU A 127 0.55 2.56 -7.52
CA LEU A 127 0.48 3.93 -8.00
C LEU A 127 0.74 3.93 -9.50
N LYS A 128 -0.19 4.47 -10.28
CA LYS A 128 -0.03 4.66 -11.73
C LYS A 128 0.09 6.13 -12.03
N GLY A 129 1.10 6.48 -12.81
CA GLY A 129 1.29 7.81 -13.38
C GLY A 129 1.19 7.73 -14.91
N ASP A 130 0.44 8.65 -15.49
CA ASP A 130 0.36 8.80 -16.92
C ASP A 130 0.77 10.23 -17.28
N LEU A 131 1.67 10.37 -18.25
CA LEU A 131 2.08 11.62 -18.85
C LEU A 131 1.66 11.58 -20.31
N ALA A 132 0.96 12.61 -20.80
CA ALA A 132 0.56 12.70 -22.20
C ALA A 132 0.75 14.11 -22.72
N LEU A 133 1.29 14.23 -23.94
CA LEU A 133 1.33 15.50 -24.64
C LEU A 133 -0.06 15.82 -25.18
N ILE A 134 -0.53 17.02 -24.91
CA ILE A 134 -1.82 17.51 -25.36
C ILE A 134 -1.67 18.85 -26.06
N ASP A 135 -2.49 19.09 -27.04
CA ASP A 135 -2.58 20.38 -27.72
C ASP A 135 -3.08 21.46 -26.74
N HIS A 136 -2.38 22.59 -26.71
CA HIS A 136 -2.67 23.68 -25.77
C HIS A 136 -4.08 24.25 -25.94
N LYS A 137 -4.57 24.37 -27.18
CA LYS A 137 -5.86 25.02 -27.50
C LYS A 137 -7.03 24.05 -27.38
N THR A 138 -6.87 22.86 -27.97
CA THR A 138 -7.96 21.87 -28.05
C THR A 138 -8.02 20.93 -26.85
N LYS A 139 -6.94 20.85 -26.04
CA LYS A 139 -6.76 19.93 -24.91
C LYS A 139 -6.89 18.45 -25.31
N LYS A 140 -6.76 18.15 -26.60
CA LYS A 140 -6.77 16.78 -27.12
C LYS A 140 -5.36 16.19 -27.11
N PRO A 141 -5.21 14.85 -26.96
CA PRO A 141 -3.92 14.19 -27.11
C PRO A 141 -3.33 14.44 -28.49
N ILE A 142 -2.04 14.71 -28.54
CA ILE A 142 -1.27 14.82 -29.76
C ILE A 142 -0.89 13.40 -30.18
N THR A 143 -1.02 13.09 -31.46
CA THR A 143 -0.62 11.80 -32.04
C THR A 143 0.54 12.02 -33.02
N PHE A 144 1.29 10.98 -33.34
CA PHE A 144 2.39 11.04 -34.30
C PHE A 144 1.93 11.40 -35.70
N ASP A 145 0.65 11.22 -36.01
CA ASP A 145 0.06 11.59 -37.36
C ASP A 145 -0.12 13.10 -37.52
N ASN A 146 0.12 13.89 -36.50
CA ASN A 146 0.09 15.34 -36.61
C ASN A 146 1.39 15.83 -37.26
N GLU A 147 1.30 16.79 -38.17
CA GLU A 147 2.41 17.38 -38.96
C GLU A 147 3.61 17.90 -38.15
N ILE A 148 3.52 17.88 -36.82
CA ILE A 148 4.56 18.37 -35.90
C ILE A 148 5.68 17.33 -35.70
N PHE A 149 5.43 16.04 -35.97
CA PHE A 149 6.38 14.97 -35.78
C PHE A 149 6.65 14.23 -37.07
N ASP A 150 7.91 14.00 -37.37
CA ASP A 150 8.32 13.17 -38.50
C ASP A 150 7.95 11.70 -38.22
N PRO A 151 6.98 11.11 -38.91
CA PRO A 151 6.55 9.74 -38.67
C PRO A 151 7.63 8.69 -39.01
N SER A 152 8.68 9.10 -39.76
CA SER A 152 9.80 8.24 -40.11
C SER A 152 10.91 8.24 -39.02
N ALA A 153 10.88 9.17 -38.09
CA ALA A 153 11.87 9.26 -37.03
C ALA A 153 11.63 8.20 -35.94
N ASP A 154 12.72 7.62 -35.43
CA ASP A 154 12.64 6.75 -34.28
C ASP A 154 12.52 7.61 -33.00
N HIS A 155 11.29 7.73 -32.49
CA HIS A 155 10.97 8.55 -31.32
C HIS A 155 11.29 7.82 -30.01
N THR A 156 12.45 7.17 -29.93
CA THR A 156 12.91 6.53 -28.71
C THR A 156 13.73 7.47 -27.85
N ILE A 157 13.58 7.36 -26.54
CA ILE A 157 14.41 8.03 -25.54
C ILE A 157 15.28 6.98 -24.88
N THR A 158 16.59 7.12 -25.04
CA THR A 158 17.55 6.19 -24.42
C THR A 158 18.21 6.85 -23.21
N PHE A 159 18.07 6.21 -22.08
CA PHE A 159 18.78 6.57 -20.85
C PHE A 159 19.96 5.61 -20.68
N TYR A 160 21.13 6.15 -20.47
CA TYR A 160 22.34 5.39 -20.17
C TYR A 160 22.66 5.47 -18.69
N ASP A 161 23.15 4.37 -18.16
CA ASP A 161 23.73 4.37 -16.83
C ASP A 161 25.02 5.21 -16.83
N ALA A 162 25.10 6.15 -15.86
CA ALA A 162 26.31 6.98 -15.70
C ALA A 162 27.55 6.19 -15.29
N SER A 163 27.39 5.03 -14.67
CA SER A 163 28.47 4.17 -14.17
C SER A 163 28.81 3.03 -15.13
N ASN A 164 27.87 2.60 -15.96
CA ASN A 164 28.04 1.52 -16.91
C ASN A 164 27.28 1.80 -18.21
N SER A 165 27.97 2.33 -19.21
CA SER A 165 27.39 2.68 -20.51
C SER A 165 26.79 1.50 -21.30
N GLN A 166 26.96 0.26 -20.84
CA GLN A 166 26.31 -0.92 -21.43
C GLN A 166 24.88 -1.12 -20.90
N ASP A 167 24.57 -0.60 -19.70
CA ASP A 167 23.23 -0.64 -19.16
C ASP A 167 22.43 0.57 -19.67
N LYS A 168 21.52 0.30 -20.59
CA LYS A 168 20.63 1.31 -21.15
C LYS A 168 19.18 0.93 -20.93
N VAL A 169 18.33 1.94 -20.84
CA VAL A 169 16.88 1.77 -20.88
C VAL A 169 16.32 2.59 -22.05
N VAL A 170 15.64 1.90 -22.93
CA VAL A 170 15.03 2.50 -24.11
C VAL A 170 13.52 2.59 -23.90
N ILE A 171 13.00 3.81 -23.95
CA ILE A 171 11.59 4.11 -23.76
C ILE A 171 11.04 4.63 -25.09
N LYS A 172 9.93 4.04 -25.55
CA LYS A 172 9.17 4.50 -26.70
C LYS A 172 7.80 5.01 -26.25
N PRO A 173 7.49 6.29 -26.44
CA PRO A 173 6.13 6.78 -26.22
C PRO A 173 5.11 5.99 -27.03
N SER A 174 3.88 5.90 -26.55
CA SER A 174 2.79 5.32 -27.33
C SER A 174 2.44 6.21 -28.53
N ASP A 175 1.63 5.71 -29.47
CA ASP A 175 1.17 6.48 -30.62
C ASP A 175 0.46 7.79 -30.25
N LYS A 176 0.01 7.93 -29.02
CA LYS A 176 -0.60 9.14 -28.45
C LYS A 176 0.40 9.99 -27.67
N LEU A 177 1.70 9.83 -27.93
CA LEU A 177 2.76 10.55 -27.21
C LEU A 177 2.56 10.52 -25.70
N SER A 178 2.15 9.36 -25.17
CA SER A 178 1.96 9.15 -23.76
C SER A 178 3.00 8.17 -23.19
N LEU A 179 3.41 8.46 -21.97
CA LEU A 179 4.27 7.61 -21.16
C LEU A 179 3.48 7.17 -19.92
N ASP A 180 3.39 5.88 -19.68
CA ASP A 180 2.85 5.35 -18.47
C ASP A 180 3.97 4.92 -17.51
N MET A 181 3.73 5.10 -16.22
CA MET A 181 4.61 4.61 -15.17
C MET A 181 3.77 3.98 -14.05
N SER A 182 4.18 2.83 -13.61
CA SER A 182 3.53 2.13 -12.51
C SER A 182 4.53 1.80 -11.42
N VAL A 183 4.25 2.27 -10.22
CA VAL A 183 5.02 1.94 -9.03
C VAL A 183 4.21 0.95 -8.21
N ASN A 184 4.76 -0.24 -8.00
CA ASN A 184 4.15 -1.28 -7.20
C ASN A 184 4.93 -1.41 -5.89
N TRP A 185 4.30 -1.04 -4.75
CA TRP A 185 4.89 -1.22 -3.45
C TRP A 185 4.62 -2.61 -2.92
N GLY A 186 5.71 -3.24 -2.56
CA GLY A 186 5.68 -4.37 -1.70
C GLY A 186 5.71 -5.73 -2.36
N ARG A 187 5.99 -6.67 -1.48
CA ARG A 187 5.84 -8.10 -1.73
C ARG A 187 4.36 -8.45 -1.67
N VAL A 188 3.98 -9.58 -2.26
CA VAL A 188 2.60 -10.10 -2.11
C VAL A 188 2.28 -10.39 -0.65
N PHE A 189 3.26 -10.88 0.09
CA PHE A 189 3.17 -11.22 1.50
C PHE A 189 3.96 -10.20 2.33
N GLN A 190 3.25 -9.48 3.19
CA GLN A 190 3.77 -8.33 3.94
C GLN A 190 3.49 -8.51 5.44
N PRO A 191 4.50 -8.78 6.26
CA PRO A 191 4.35 -8.83 7.70
C PRO A 191 3.82 -7.51 8.27
N TYR A 192 2.91 -7.62 9.23
CA TYR A 192 2.31 -6.51 9.95
C TYR A 192 2.53 -6.65 11.45
N LEU A 193 2.84 -5.52 12.10
CA LEU A 193 2.84 -5.39 13.55
C LEU A 193 2.22 -4.04 13.94
N GLY A 194 1.35 -4.06 14.94
CA GLY A 194 0.69 -2.84 15.40
C GLY A 194 0.09 -2.96 16.79
N ILE A 195 -0.46 -1.85 17.22
CA ILE A 195 -1.22 -1.72 18.45
C ILE A 195 -2.62 -1.20 18.09
N GLY A 196 -3.59 -1.49 18.93
CA GLY A 196 -4.94 -1.01 18.69
C GLY A 196 -5.79 -0.93 19.95
N GLY A 197 -7.00 -0.43 19.77
CA GLY A 197 -8.00 -0.34 20.80
C GLY A 197 -9.39 -0.74 20.31
N GLY A 198 -10.23 -1.13 21.26
CA GLY A 198 -11.56 -1.68 21.00
C GLY A 198 -11.54 -3.20 20.77
N TYR A 199 -12.71 -3.80 20.78
CA TYR A 199 -12.89 -5.24 20.58
C TYR A 199 -13.43 -5.53 19.20
N ASN A 200 -12.77 -6.41 18.44
CA ASN A 200 -13.26 -6.90 17.17
C ASN A 200 -14.45 -7.84 17.33
N VAL A 201 -14.50 -8.55 18.48
CA VAL A 201 -15.67 -9.27 18.96
C VAL A 201 -16.02 -8.69 20.31
N SER A 202 -16.96 -7.75 20.34
CA SER A 202 -17.31 -6.99 21.53
C SER A 202 -18.28 -7.72 22.45
N LYS A 203 -18.28 -7.33 23.72
CA LYS A 203 -19.35 -7.70 24.68
C LYS A 203 -20.64 -6.95 24.39
N THR A 204 -20.54 -5.76 23.79
CA THR A 204 -21.68 -4.93 23.34
C THR A 204 -21.98 -5.20 21.85
N PRO A 205 -23.20 -4.91 21.36
CA PRO A 205 -23.55 -5.16 19.96
C PRO A 205 -22.62 -4.45 18.98
N VAL A 206 -22.13 -3.24 19.30
CA VAL A 206 -21.25 -2.42 18.47
C VAL A 206 -20.05 -1.96 19.30
N SER A 207 -18.88 -1.94 18.69
CA SER A 207 -17.64 -1.47 19.27
C SER A 207 -16.93 -0.53 18.30
N PHE A 208 -16.36 0.56 18.81
CA PHE A 208 -15.39 1.37 18.08
C PHE A 208 -14.02 0.69 18.15
N VAL A 209 -13.31 0.66 17.03
CA VAL A 209 -12.02 0.01 16.90
C VAL A 209 -11.04 0.90 16.14
N TRP A 210 -9.78 0.86 16.55
CA TRP A 210 -8.70 1.53 15.85
C TRP A 210 -7.42 0.69 15.90
N ASP A 211 -6.55 0.88 14.91
CA ASP A 211 -5.22 0.27 14.84
C ASP A 211 -4.20 1.29 14.33
N ILE A 212 -3.00 1.22 14.86
CA ILE A 212 -1.82 1.91 14.36
C ILE A 212 -0.68 0.91 14.34
N GLY A 213 0.01 0.83 13.21
CA GLY A 213 1.10 -0.12 13.05
C GLY A 213 1.92 0.15 11.81
N PHE A 214 2.66 -0.84 11.40
CA PHE A 214 3.44 -0.79 10.17
C PHE A 214 3.44 -2.14 9.46
N VAL A 215 3.55 -2.06 8.17
CA VAL A 215 3.68 -3.18 7.25
C VAL A 215 5.08 -3.16 6.64
N VAL A 216 5.76 -4.30 6.66
CA VAL A 216 7.02 -4.46 5.94
C VAL A 216 6.71 -4.81 4.50
N ALA A 217 6.52 -3.77 3.68
CA ALA A 217 6.13 -3.91 2.29
C ALA A 217 7.28 -4.42 1.41
N GLY A 218 8.52 -4.03 1.68
CA GLY A 218 9.68 -4.31 0.86
C GLY A 218 9.88 -3.26 -0.25
N LYS A 219 10.87 -3.47 -1.11
CA LYS A 219 11.25 -2.51 -2.14
C LYS A 219 10.10 -2.25 -3.12
N ALA A 220 9.87 -0.99 -3.45
CA ALA A 220 9.01 -0.60 -4.55
C ALA A 220 9.65 -1.01 -5.88
N LYS A 221 8.81 -1.41 -6.85
CA LYS A 221 9.23 -1.72 -8.21
C LYS A 221 8.54 -0.77 -9.17
N VAL A 222 9.32 -0.18 -10.06
CA VAL A 222 8.83 0.69 -11.12
C VAL A 222 8.76 -0.09 -12.42
N SER A 223 7.69 0.08 -13.15
CA SER A 223 7.48 -0.51 -14.46
C SER A 223 6.74 0.47 -15.36
N SER A 224 7.01 0.38 -16.66
CA SER A 224 6.32 1.14 -17.70
C SER A 224 6.04 0.21 -18.88
N SER A 225 4.90 0.35 -19.52
CA SER A 225 4.61 -0.37 -20.76
C SER A 225 5.36 0.21 -21.96
N ASN A 226 5.93 1.38 -21.79
CA ASN A 226 6.69 2.10 -22.81
C ASN A 226 8.17 1.66 -22.88
N VAL A 227 8.66 0.84 -21.95
CA VAL A 227 10.03 0.31 -21.99
C VAL A 227 10.14 -0.80 -23.01
N ILE A 228 11.04 -0.62 -23.99
CA ILE A 228 11.31 -1.60 -25.03
C ILE A 228 12.52 -2.44 -24.68
N GLU A 229 13.52 -1.83 -24.04
CA GLU A 229 14.78 -2.50 -23.68
C GLU A 229 15.25 -2.00 -22.30
N GLY A 230 15.78 -2.91 -21.49
CA GLY A 230 16.32 -2.61 -20.16
C GLY A 230 15.31 -2.69 -19.03
N ASP A 231 15.72 -2.33 -17.81
CA ASP A 231 14.90 -2.30 -16.61
C ASP A 231 15.01 -0.93 -15.92
N LEU A 232 13.87 -0.25 -15.75
CA LEU A 232 13.81 1.03 -15.05
C LEU A 232 14.34 0.95 -13.62
N ASN A 233 14.22 -0.19 -12.97
CA ASN A 233 14.68 -0.35 -11.60
C ASN A 233 16.21 -0.23 -11.50
N ASN A 234 16.94 -0.65 -12.52
CA ASN A 234 18.39 -0.49 -12.57
C ASN A 234 18.78 0.99 -12.63
N LEU A 235 18.09 1.81 -13.46
CA LEU A 235 18.34 3.26 -13.51
C LEU A 235 18.05 3.97 -12.18
N LEU A 236 17.04 3.53 -11.44
CA LEU A 236 16.67 4.13 -10.16
C LEU A 236 17.68 3.81 -9.05
N ASP A 237 18.42 2.73 -9.18
CA ASP A 237 19.46 2.34 -8.23
C ASP A 237 20.69 3.27 -8.27
N TYR A 238 20.83 4.17 -9.26
CA TYR A 238 21.94 5.11 -9.38
C TYR A 238 21.70 6.48 -8.73
N SER A 239 20.45 6.88 -8.49
CA SER A 239 20.14 8.12 -7.76
C SER A 239 20.08 7.86 -6.26
N LYS A 240 21.05 8.42 -5.51
CA LYS A 240 21.09 8.30 -4.03
C LYS A 240 19.82 8.81 -3.36
N GLU A 241 19.21 9.88 -3.92
CA GLU A 241 17.96 10.45 -3.43
C GLU A 241 16.80 9.49 -3.63
N VAL A 242 16.70 8.88 -4.81
CA VAL A 242 15.65 7.90 -5.15
C VAL A 242 15.85 6.64 -4.32
N GLN A 243 17.06 6.12 -4.21
CA GLN A 243 17.37 4.97 -3.35
C GLN A 243 16.95 5.21 -1.90
N ARG A 244 17.27 6.41 -1.36
CA ARG A 244 16.86 6.77 0.01
C ARG A 244 15.36 6.80 0.15
N LEU A 245 14.64 7.39 -0.81
CA LEU A 245 13.18 7.40 -0.82
C LEU A 245 12.61 5.98 -0.86
N LEU A 246 13.09 5.14 -1.77
CA LEU A 246 12.68 3.74 -1.91
C LEU A 246 13.01 2.92 -0.65
N TYR A 247 14.09 3.23 0.03
CA TYR A 247 14.45 2.58 1.29
C TYR A 247 13.44 2.90 2.39
N TYR A 248 13.07 4.18 2.56
CA TYR A 248 12.08 4.56 3.58
C TYR A 248 10.67 4.03 3.29
N THR A 249 10.33 3.81 2.02
CA THR A 249 9.03 3.24 1.63
C THR A 249 8.93 1.73 1.79
N GLN A 250 9.99 1.04 2.24
CA GLN A 250 9.93 -0.40 2.54
C GLN A 250 9.07 -0.72 3.75
N ILE A 251 8.92 0.25 4.66
CA ILE A 251 8.06 0.14 5.84
C ILE A 251 6.95 1.17 5.67
N LEU A 252 5.72 0.71 5.52
CA LEU A 252 4.56 1.59 5.35
C LEU A 252 3.81 1.70 6.68
N PRO A 253 3.54 2.92 7.16
CA PRO A 253 2.65 3.10 8.30
C PRO A 253 1.23 2.70 7.92
N VAL A 254 0.53 2.07 8.85
CA VAL A 254 -0.88 1.71 8.73
C VAL A 254 -1.61 2.34 9.89
N ALA A 255 -2.71 3.03 9.59
CA ALA A 255 -3.62 3.55 10.57
C ALA A 255 -5.05 3.26 10.15
N SER A 256 -5.87 2.73 11.04
CA SER A 256 -7.27 2.46 10.76
C SER A 256 -8.19 2.84 11.90
N VAL A 257 -9.40 3.24 11.55
CA VAL A 257 -10.50 3.49 12.48
C VAL A 257 -11.79 2.91 11.93
N GLY A 258 -12.66 2.42 12.79
CA GLY A 258 -13.91 1.85 12.34
C GLY A 258 -14.80 1.32 13.43
N ILE A 259 -15.78 0.55 13.02
CA ILE A 259 -16.75 -0.10 13.89
C ILE A 259 -16.72 -1.62 13.68
N SER A 260 -17.00 -2.34 14.74
CA SER A 260 -17.21 -3.78 14.72
C SER A 260 -18.56 -4.11 15.33
N VAL A 261 -19.27 -5.04 14.72
CA VAL A 261 -20.58 -5.51 15.14
C VAL A 261 -20.45 -6.97 15.57
N LYS A 262 -20.95 -7.29 16.76
CA LYS A 262 -20.99 -8.66 17.27
C LYS A 262 -22.09 -9.44 16.55
N LEU A 263 -21.80 -10.67 16.15
CA LEU A 263 -22.75 -11.58 15.52
C LEU A 263 -23.31 -12.61 16.53
N PHE A 264 -22.43 -13.21 17.32
CA PHE A 264 -22.80 -14.22 18.34
C PHE A 264 -21.77 -14.25 19.49
#